data_80ca11692402be990acdd14e90be38eb
#
_entry.id   80ca11692402be990acdd14e90be38eb
#
_cell.length_a   1.000
_cell.length_b   1.000
_cell.length_c   1.000
_cell.angle_alpha   90.00
_cell.angle_beta   90.00
_cell.angle_gamma   90.00
#
_symmetry.space_group_name_H-M   'P 1'
#
loop_
_entity.id
_entity.type
_entity.pdbx_description
1 polymer ?
#
loop_
_entity_poly.entity_id
_entity_poly.type
_entity_poly.pdbx_seq_one_letter_code
_entity_poly.pdbx_strand_id
1 'polypeptide(L)'
;MKTKAILIDPNLPRISTERVDGFEDIQRMIGCRCFTCVRFPDGKHVAYVDDEGLINGTELGVKFIDSIYPDALAGKILILADDGQGGDADCELTGSDIQAMVKGIVRFS
;
A
#
# COMPACT_ATOMS: atom_id res chain seq x y z
N MET A 1 0.09 -19.05 7.48
CA MET A 1 1.21 -18.91 6.53
C MET A 1 1.39 -17.43 6.19
N LYS A 2 2.62 -16.95 6.20
CA LYS A 2 2.88 -15.53 5.97
C LYS A 2 2.99 -15.22 4.49
N THR A 3 2.42 -14.08 4.11
CA THR A 3 2.37 -13.61 2.73
C THR A 3 3.37 -12.46 2.54
N LYS A 4 4.11 -12.51 1.45
CA LYS A 4 5.07 -11.46 1.11
C LYS A 4 4.34 -10.21 0.65
N ALA A 5 4.69 -9.08 1.24
CA ALA A 5 4.11 -7.77 0.91
C ALA A 5 5.21 -6.73 0.77
N ILE A 6 4.89 -5.62 0.12
CA ILE A 6 5.79 -4.47 0.06
C ILE A 6 5.12 -3.31 0.78
N LEU A 7 5.84 -2.72 1.73
CA LEU A 7 5.37 -1.58 2.50
C LEU A 7 6.06 -0.31 2.01
N ILE A 8 5.25 0.72 1.73
CA ILE A 8 5.76 2.06 1.44
C ILE A 8 5.43 2.93 2.65
N ASP A 9 6.47 3.47 3.28
CA ASP A 9 6.31 4.40 4.41
C ASP A 9 6.75 5.78 3.96
N PRO A 10 5.81 6.72 3.74
CA PRO A 10 6.18 8.05 3.25
C PRO A 10 6.94 8.89 4.26
N ASN A 11 6.89 8.55 5.55
CA ASN A 11 7.56 9.32 6.58
C ASN A 11 9.07 9.07 6.63
N LEU A 12 9.53 7.89 6.19
CA LEU A 12 10.95 7.54 6.26
C LEU A 12 11.81 8.00 5.09
N PRO A 13 11.35 8.38 3.86
CA PRO A 13 10.55 7.61 2.94
C PRO A 13 11.24 6.29 2.58
N ARG A 14 10.52 5.21 2.64
CA ARG A 14 11.13 3.89 2.56
C ARG A 14 10.19 2.86 1.95
N ILE A 15 10.77 1.99 1.13
CA ILE A 15 10.09 0.82 0.56
C ILE A 15 10.77 -0.41 1.15
N SER A 16 9.99 -1.27 1.79
CA SER A 16 10.54 -2.48 2.42
C SER A 16 9.70 -3.70 2.10
N THR A 17 10.34 -4.88 2.12
CA THR A 17 9.65 -6.16 2.00
C THR A 17 9.26 -6.64 3.39
N GLU A 18 7.98 -6.98 3.55
CA GLU A 18 7.41 -7.41 4.82
C GLU A 18 6.71 -8.76 4.67
N ARG A 19 6.46 -9.42 5.79
CA ARG A 19 5.66 -10.65 5.84
C ARG A 19 4.44 -10.39 6.69
N VAL A 20 3.26 -10.72 6.17
CA VAL A 20 1.99 -10.48 6.86
C VAL A 20 1.19 -11.77 6.93
N ASP A 21 0.45 -11.93 8.02
CA ASP A 21 -0.40 -13.08 8.27
C ASP A 21 -1.78 -12.58 8.69
N GLY A 22 -2.61 -12.31 7.68
CA GLY A 22 -3.98 -11.94 7.87
C GLY A 22 -4.23 -10.48 8.18
N PHE A 23 -5.48 -10.22 8.51
CA PHE A 23 -6.05 -8.89 8.66
C PHE A 23 -5.36 -8.05 9.75
N GLU A 24 -5.07 -8.65 10.89
CA GLU A 24 -4.48 -7.92 12.02
C GLU A 24 -3.07 -7.42 11.70
N ASP A 25 -2.29 -8.22 10.97
CA ASP A 25 -0.96 -7.81 10.54
C ASP A 25 -1.04 -6.63 9.57
N ILE A 26 -2.02 -6.66 8.66
CA ILE A 26 -2.22 -5.56 7.71
C ILE A 26 -2.56 -4.27 8.47
N GLN A 27 -3.47 -4.34 9.45
CA GLN A 27 -3.81 -3.20 10.28
C GLN A 27 -2.59 -2.63 11.01
N ARG A 28 -1.78 -3.51 11.58
CA ARG A 28 -0.58 -3.11 12.31
C ARG A 28 0.47 -2.48 11.39
N MET A 29 0.67 -3.04 10.20
CA MET A 29 1.65 -2.53 9.23
C MET A 29 1.26 -1.15 8.72
N ILE A 30 -0.01 -0.92 8.45
CA ILE A 30 -0.52 0.36 7.98
C ILE A 30 -0.68 1.34 9.15
N GLY A 31 -0.89 0.84 10.35
CA GLY A 31 -1.07 1.64 11.54
C GLY A 31 -2.47 2.24 11.65
N CYS A 32 -3.49 1.50 11.20
CA CYS A 32 -4.88 1.98 11.24
C CYS A 32 -5.84 0.86 11.62
N ARG A 33 -7.05 1.26 12.01
CA ARG A 33 -8.11 0.32 12.39
C ARG A 33 -8.93 -0.13 11.18
N CYS A 34 -9.15 0.79 10.25
CA CYS A 34 -9.94 0.53 9.04
C CYS A 34 -9.08 0.81 7.82
N PHE A 35 -8.99 -0.18 6.93
CA PHE A 35 -8.27 0.01 5.69
C PHE A 35 -9.16 -0.34 4.51
N THR A 36 -8.85 0.23 3.35
CA THR A 36 -9.49 -0.09 2.09
C THR A 36 -8.44 -0.54 1.11
N CYS A 37 -8.85 -1.10 -0.02
CA CYS A 37 -7.90 -1.52 -1.04
C CYS A 37 -8.11 -0.77 -2.34
N VAL A 38 -6.98 -0.51 -3.01
CA VAL A 38 -6.94 0.10 -4.35
C VAL A 38 -6.38 -0.96 -5.28
N ARG A 39 -7.12 -1.30 -6.33
CA ARG A 39 -6.68 -2.30 -7.30
C ARG A 39 -5.79 -1.67 -8.35
N PHE A 40 -4.69 -2.37 -8.66
CA PHE A 40 -3.79 -1.94 -9.73
C PHE A 40 -4.35 -2.38 -11.09
N PRO A 41 -3.97 -1.67 -12.17
CA PRO A 41 -4.47 -2.00 -13.52
C PRO A 41 -4.03 -3.34 -14.06
N ASP A 42 -3.04 -4.00 -13.44
CA ASP A 42 -2.62 -5.35 -13.84
C ASP A 42 -3.66 -6.42 -13.49
N GLY A 43 -4.72 -6.04 -12.74
CA GLY A 43 -5.76 -6.98 -12.33
C GLY A 43 -5.32 -7.98 -11.29
N LYS A 44 -4.14 -7.81 -10.71
CA LYS A 44 -3.53 -8.78 -9.82
C LYS A 44 -3.11 -8.19 -8.47
N HIS A 45 -2.47 -7.02 -8.48
CA HIS A 45 -1.96 -6.40 -7.26
C HIS A 45 -2.97 -5.44 -6.66
N VAL A 46 -2.92 -5.33 -5.34
CA VAL A 46 -3.78 -4.43 -4.57
C VAL A 46 -2.92 -3.68 -3.55
N ALA A 47 -3.28 -2.44 -3.28
CA ALA A 47 -2.67 -1.64 -2.23
C ALA A 47 -3.68 -1.45 -1.11
N TYR A 48 -3.28 -1.81 0.11
CA TYR A 48 -4.09 -1.54 1.29
C TYR A 48 -3.65 -0.22 1.90
N VAL A 49 -4.60 0.65 2.18
CA VAL A 49 -4.35 2.00 2.68
C VAL A 49 -5.33 2.33 3.80
N ASP A 50 -4.99 3.30 4.64
CA ASP A 50 -5.85 3.78 5.70
C ASP A 50 -7.08 4.48 5.09
N ASP A 51 -8.26 3.92 5.32
CA ASP A 51 -9.52 4.45 4.82
C ASP A 51 -9.84 5.84 5.40
N GLU A 52 -9.27 6.15 6.55
CA GLU A 52 -9.52 7.41 7.27
C GLU A 52 -8.24 8.23 7.47
N GLY A 53 -7.25 8.05 6.59
CA GLY A 53 -5.93 8.66 6.77
C GLY A 53 -5.96 10.17 6.96
N LEU A 54 -6.74 10.88 6.15
CA LEU A 54 -6.83 12.34 6.24
C LEU A 54 -7.58 12.78 7.51
N ILE A 55 -8.59 12.02 7.92
CA ILE A 55 -9.34 12.29 9.14
C ILE A 55 -8.46 12.07 10.37
N ASN A 56 -7.59 11.07 10.31
CA ASN A 56 -6.68 10.71 11.41
C ASN A 56 -5.45 11.61 11.50
N GLY A 57 -5.38 12.66 10.67
CA GLY A 57 -4.30 13.63 10.73
C GLY A 57 -3.03 13.21 10.02
N THR A 58 -3.12 12.29 9.08
CA THR A 58 -1.97 11.88 8.26
C THR A 58 -1.50 13.05 7.42
N GLU A 59 -0.23 13.41 7.53
CA GLU A 59 0.35 14.56 6.83
C GLU A 59 0.97 14.20 5.49
N LEU A 60 1.52 12.99 5.37
CA LEU A 60 2.24 12.55 4.18
C LEU A 60 1.53 11.39 3.50
N GLY A 61 1.70 11.32 2.20
CA GLY A 61 1.14 10.23 1.41
C GLY A 61 1.99 9.95 0.20
N VAL A 62 1.52 9.03 -0.62
CA VAL A 62 2.23 8.54 -1.81
C VAL A 62 1.38 8.83 -3.03
N LYS A 63 1.99 9.42 -4.05
CA LYS A 63 1.37 9.60 -5.35
C LYS A 63 2.01 8.61 -6.33
N PHE A 64 1.19 7.73 -6.87
CA PHE A 64 1.60 6.86 -7.96
C PHE A 64 1.47 7.59 -9.30
N ILE A 65 2.08 7.03 -10.34
CA ILE A 65 1.85 7.54 -11.70
C ILE A 65 0.37 7.37 -12.03
N ASP A 66 -0.18 8.27 -12.84
CA ASP A 66 -1.63 8.35 -13.08
C ASP A 66 -2.23 7.07 -13.64
N SER A 67 -1.46 6.30 -14.42
CA SER A 67 -1.91 5.03 -14.97
C SER A 67 -2.14 3.96 -13.90
N ILE A 68 -1.56 4.12 -12.71
CA ILE A 68 -1.78 3.21 -11.59
C ILE A 68 -2.95 3.70 -10.74
N TYR A 69 -2.89 4.95 -10.29
CA TYR A 69 -3.96 5.54 -9.51
C TYR A 69 -3.86 7.07 -9.57
N PRO A 70 -4.95 7.78 -9.90
CA PRO A 70 -4.87 9.23 -10.17
C PRO A 70 -4.71 10.11 -8.93
N ASP A 71 -5.16 9.65 -7.77
CA ASP A 71 -5.15 10.44 -6.54
C ASP A 71 -4.00 10.03 -5.62
N ALA A 72 -3.55 10.95 -4.76
CA ALA A 72 -2.58 10.61 -3.72
C ALA A 72 -3.23 9.79 -2.61
N LEU A 73 -2.51 8.83 -2.08
CA LEU A 73 -2.97 7.95 -1.01
C LEU A 73 -2.29 8.32 0.29
N ALA A 74 -3.07 8.54 1.35
CA ALA A 74 -2.56 9.01 2.63
C ALA A 74 -1.91 7.89 3.45
N GLY A 75 -0.76 8.18 4.04
CA GLY A 75 -0.12 7.29 4.99
C GLY A 75 0.66 6.14 4.37
N LYS A 76 0.84 5.11 5.16
CA LYS A 76 1.56 3.90 4.73
C LYS A 76 0.71 3.08 3.78
N ILE A 77 1.37 2.43 2.83
CA ILE A 77 0.71 1.61 1.81
C ILE A 77 1.33 0.23 1.82
N LEU A 78 0.48 -0.80 1.88
CA LEU A 78 0.92 -2.19 1.86
C LEU A 78 0.42 -2.85 0.59
N ILE A 79 1.34 -3.38 -0.22
CA ILE A 79 1.02 -3.94 -1.54
C ILE A 79 1.16 -5.46 -1.51
N LEU A 80 0.08 -6.15 -1.87
CA LEU A 80 0.02 -7.60 -2.01
C LEU A 80 -0.60 -7.95 -3.36
N ALA A 81 -0.64 -9.24 -3.68
CA ALA A 81 -1.41 -9.73 -4.82
C ALA A 81 -2.72 -10.32 -4.34
N ASP A 82 -3.69 -10.40 -5.23
CA ASP A 82 -4.97 -11.07 -5.00
C ASP A 82 -4.81 -12.50 -5.51
N ASP A 83 -5.26 -13.48 -4.73
CA ASP A 83 -5.19 -14.91 -5.11
C ASP A 83 -6.26 -15.31 -6.10
N GLY A 84 -7.13 -14.38 -6.49
CA GLY A 84 -8.25 -14.66 -7.41
C GLY A 84 -9.48 -15.24 -6.72
N GLN A 85 -9.43 -15.43 -5.42
CA GLN A 85 -10.51 -16.04 -4.63
C GLN A 85 -10.90 -15.20 -3.42
N GLY A 86 -10.55 -13.92 -3.43
CA GLY A 86 -10.86 -13.00 -2.34
C GLY A 86 -9.83 -12.97 -1.22
N GLY A 87 -8.73 -13.70 -1.36
CA GLY A 87 -7.64 -13.72 -0.39
C GLY A 87 -6.39 -13.04 -0.89
N ASP A 88 -5.37 -13.01 -0.04
CA ASP A 88 -4.09 -12.38 -0.35
C ASP A 88 -3.08 -13.42 -0.83
N ALA A 89 -2.24 -13.00 -1.76
CA ALA A 89 -1.13 -13.79 -2.27
C ALA A 89 0.15 -12.95 -2.24
N ASP A 90 1.29 -13.61 -2.40
CA ASP A 90 2.59 -12.93 -2.40
C ASP A 90 2.65 -11.84 -3.47
N CYS A 91 3.15 -10.68 -3.07
CA CYS A 91 3.43 -9.61 -4.00
C CYS A 91 4.51 -10.07 -4.97
N GLU A 92 4.25 -9.96 -6.27
CA GLU A 92 5.19 -10.37 -7.31
C GLU A 92 6.00 -9.19 -7.83
N LEU A 93 5.68 -7.98 -7.39
CA LEU A 93 6.45 -6.79 -7.72
C LEU A 93 7.66 -6.69 -6.80
N THR A 94 8.76 -6.16 -7.33
CA THR A 94 9.97 -5.90 -6.55
C THR A 94 9.92 -4.46 -6.02
N GLY A 95 10.83 -4.13 -5.11
CA GLY A 95 11.00 -2.75 -4.66
C GLY A 95 11.30 -1.81 -5.81
N SER A 96 12.09 -2.25 -6.79
CA SER A 96 12.40 -1.47 -8.00
C SER A 96 11.15 -1.23 -8.84
N ASP A 97 10.29 -2.24 -8.99
CA ASP A 97 9.02 -2.10 -9.73
C ASP A 97 8.14 -1.04 -9.07
N ILE A 98 8.00 -1.12 -7.75
CA ILE A 98 7.19 -0.17 -6.97
C ILE A 98 7.77 1.24 -7.09
N GLN A 99 9.08 1.38 -7.00
CA GLN A 99 9.74 2.66 -7.11
C GLN A 99 9.47 3.32 -8.47
N ALA A 100 9.44 2.52 -9.53
CA ALA A 100 9.10 3.00 -10.87
C ALA A 100 7.64 3.45 -10.99
N MET A 101 6.75 2.90 -10.16
CA MET A 101 5.33 3.25 -10.15
C MET A 101 5.01 4.48 -9.30
N VAL A 102 5.91 4.85 -8.39
CA VAL A 102 5.70 5.98 -7.48
C VAL A 102 6.20 7.26 -8.12
N LYS A 103 5.32 8.26 -8.20
CA LYS A 103 5.65 9.59 -8.71
C LYS A 103 6.37 10.42 -7.65
N GLY A 104 5.98 10.24 -6.38
CA GLY A 104 6.62 10.93 -5.28
C GLY A 104 5.83 10.88 -3.99
N ILE A 105 6.41 11.49 -2.97
CA ILE A 105 5.76 11.67 -1.66
C ILE A 105 5.09 13.04 -1.69
N VAL A 106 3.87 13.11 -1.18
CA VAL A 106 3.09 14.34 -1.15
C VAL A 106 2.75 14.71 0.29
N ARG A 107 2.52 15.99 0.53
CA ARG A 107 2.10 16.51 1.82
C ARG A 107 0.68 17.05 1.71
N PHE A 108 -0.19 16.64 2.64
CA PHE A 108 -1.60 17.03 2.64
C PHE A 108 -1.87 18.28 3.47
N SER A 109 -0.94 18.68 4.32
CA SER A 109 -1.16 19.85 5.16
C SER A 109 -0.18 20.97 4.86
#